data_9fc7cd62b07aa22418a5ad4de889fac5
#
_entry.id   9fc7cd62b07aa22418a5ad4de889fac5
#
_cell.length_a   1.000
_cell.length_b   1.000
_cell.length_c   1.000
_cell.angle_alpha   90.00
_cell.angle_beta   90.00
_cell.angle_gamma   90.00
#
_symmetry.space_group_name_H-M   'P 1'
#
loop_
_entity.id
_entity.type
_entity.pdbx_description
1 polymer ?
#
loop_
_entity_poly.entity_id
_entity_poly.type
_entity_poly.pdbx_seq_one_letter_code
_entity_poly.pdbx_strand_id
1 'polypeptide(L)'
;MQIKTILNRIQKFKSFVYGTVRLVEGSTIPTLEVEIQSRSNSRPVCSGCGRKRPGYDRSPERLFEFIPMWGHKVFFRYTPRRVECPDCGIRVERMPWVTGKHRLTEAYAWFLADWAKRLSWKEVAEAFRTTWDHVFCSVERAVTWGREHQDLSGIKAIGVVDIAWERGHRYLTLVYQIDSHCKRLLWVGEKRTIKTILRFFRWFGKDKSQACVFR
;
A
#
# COMPACT_ATOMS: atom_id res chain seq x y z
N MET A 1 -21.93 12.76 -17.96
CA MET A 1 -21.76 11.52 -17.16
C MET A 1 -21.39 11.92 -15.74
N GLN A 2 -22.06 11.40 -14.71
CA GLN A 2 -21.81 11.80 -13.32
C GLN A 2 -20.56 11.06 -12.77
N ILE A 3 -19.78 11.71 -11.91
CA ILE A 3 -18.60 11.13 -11.22
C ILE A 3 -18.98 9.82 -10.52
N LYS A 4 -20.13 9.76 -9.87
CA LYS A 4 -20.69 8.55 -9.25
C LYS A 4 -20.78 7.37 -10.22
N THR A 5 -21.17 7.62 -11.48
CA THR A 5 -21.27 6.57 -12.50
C THR A 5 -19.89 6.05 -12.89
N ILE A 6 -18.91 6.95 -13.01
CA ILE A 6 -17.51 6.58 -13.31
C ILE A 6 -16.97 5.69 -12.18
N LEU A 7 -17.07 6.16 -10.92
CA LEU A 7 -16.58 5.41 -9.76
C LEU A 7 -17.23 4.03 -9.63
N ASN A 8 -18.54 3.93 -9.85
CA ASN A 8 -19.24 2.64 -9.82
C ASN A 8 -18.79 1.66 -10.93
N ARG A 9 -18.25 2.16 -12.04
CA ARG A 9 -17.70 1.31 -13.10
C ARG A 9 -16.26 0.89 -12.85
N ILE A 10 -15.42 1.84 -12.36
CA ILE A 10 -13.98 1.63 -12.18
C ILE A 10 -13.69 0.90 -10.88
N GLN A 11 -14.37 1.27 -9.78
CA GLN A 11 -14.08 0.77 -8.44
C GLN A 11 -15.37 0.41 -7.69
N LYS A 12 -15.89 -0.77 -7.95
CA LYS A 12 -17.13 -1.26 -7.33
C LYS A 12 -16.85 -1.94 -5.98
N PHE A 13 -17.52 -1.48 -4.92
CA PHE A 13 -17.48 -2.10 -3.61
C PHE A 13 -18.71 -2.97 -3.38
N LYS A 14 -18.52 -4.24 -3.01
CA LYS A 14 -19.62 -5.22 -2.88
C LYS A 14 -20.70 -4.81 -1.87
N SER A 15 -20.30 -4.27 -0.71
CA SER A 15 -21.20 -3.94 0.40
C SER A 15 -21.46 -2.44 0.58
N PHE A 16 -20.94 -1.61 -0.34
CA PHE A 16 -21.02 -0.17 -0.27
C PHE A 16 -21.47 0.42 -1.60
N VAL A 17 -21.95 1.66 -1.55
CA VAL A 17 -22.36 2.46 -2.72
C VAL A 17 -21.80 3.85 -2.58
N TYR A 18 -21.55 4.49 -3.71
CA TYR A 18 -21.23 5.91 -3.75
C TYR A 18 -22.53 6.72 -3.65
N GLY A 19 -22.56 7.61 -2.67
CA GLY A 19 -23.66 8.53 -2.41
C GLY A 19 -23.51 9.86 -3.13
N THR A 20 -23.66 10.94 -2.41
CA THR A 20 -23.57 12.32 -2.90
C THR A 20 -22.11 12.69 -3.20
N VAL A 21 -21.92 13.43 -4.28
CA VAL A 21 -20.63 14.05 -4.64
C VAL A 21 -20.80 15.56 -4.49
N ARG A 22 -19.93 16.19 -3.73
CA ARG A 22 -19.97 17.64 -3.51
C ARG A 22 -18.60 18.27 -3.75
N LEU A 23 -18.60 19.47 -4.27
CA LEU A 23 -17.44 20.34 -4.28
C LEU A 23 -17.35 21.05 -2.93
N VAL A 24 -16.16 21.09 -2.33
CA VAL A 24 -15.93 21.80 -1.07
C VAL A 24 -15.61 23.26 -1.38
N GLU A 25 -16.51 24.17 -1.00
CA GLU A 25 -16.31 25.61 -1.14
C GLU A 25 -15.32 26.14 -0.10
N GLY A 26 -14.59 27.22 -0.46
CA GLY A 26 -13.64 27.88 0.46
C GLY A 26 -12.33 27.15 0.71
N SER A 27 -12.09 26.03 0.07
CA SER A 27 -10.80 25.33 0.13
C SER A 27 -9.79 25.99 -0.81
N THR A 28 -8.55 26.24 -0.32
CA THR A 28 -7.44 26.75 -1.14
C THR A 28 -7.07 25.81 -2.30
N ILE A 29 -7.34 24.53 -2.15
CA ILE A 29 -7.16 23.51 -3.19
C ILE A 29 -8.55 22.99 -3.56
N PRO A 30 -8.95 23.03 -4.84
CA PRO A 30 -10.23 22.47 -5.25
C PRO A 30 -10.38 21.03 -4.77
N THR A 31 -11.44 20.76 -4.04
CA THR A 31 -11.63 19.50 -3.35
C THR A 31 -13.01 18.92 -3.63
N LEU A 32 -13.05 17.64 -3.98
CA LEU A 32 -14.27 16.85 -4.16
C LEU A 32 -14.42 15.87 -2.99
N GLU A 33 -15.58 15.85 -2.37
CA GLU A 33 -15.95 14.81 -1.42
C GLU A 33 -16.99 13.89 -2.03
N VAL A 34 -16.70 12.60 -1.97
CA VAL A 34 -17.58 11.53 -2.42
C VAL A 34 -18.06 10.76 -1.19
N GLU A 35 -19.33 10.86 -0.90
CA GLU A 35 -19.92 10.09 0.18
C GLU A 35 -19.91 8.60 -0.17
N ILE A 36 -19.52 7.77 0.79
CA ILE A 36 -19.70 6.32 0.73
C ILE A 36 -20.76 5.92 1.74
N GLN A 37 -21.68 5.07 1.32
CA GLN A 37 -22.75 4.54 2.16
C GLN A 37 -22.71 3.01 2.16
N SER A 38 -22.92 2.39 3.32
CA SER A 38 -23.15 0.95 3.38
C SER A 38 -24.51 0.60 2.78
N ARG A 39 -24.61 -0.48 2.01
CA ARG A 39 -25.89 -0.97 1.53
C ARG A 39 -26.78 -1.37 2.72
N SER A 40 -28.05 -1.04 2.66
CA SER A 40 -29.03 -1.34 3.73
C SER A 40 -29.01 -2.81 4.16
N ASN A 41 -28.92 -3.71 3.21
CA ASN A 41 -28.92 -5.17 3.43
C ASN A 41 -27.53 -5.75 3.70
N SER A 42 -26.47 -4.93 3.87
CA SER A 42 -25.14 -5.42 4.13
C SER A 42 -24.82 -5.48 5.61
N ARG A 43 -24.49 -6.68 6.11
CA ARG A 43 -23.92 -6.82 7.44
C ARG A 43 -22.45 -6.39 7.42
N PRO A 44 -21.97 -5.65 8.42
CA PRO A 44 -20.57 -5.26 8.51
C PRO A 44 -19.67 -6.47 8.73
N VAL A 45 -18.44 -6.38 8.22
CA VAL A 45 -17.42 -7.42 8.33
C VAL A 45 -16.39 -6.98 9.37
N CYS A 46 -16.10 -7.82 10.35
CA CYS A 46 -15.09 -7.52 11.37
C CYS A 46 -13.69 -7.35 10.70
N SER A 47 -12.98 -6.26 11.03
CA SER A 47 -11.63 -6.02 10.51
C SER A 47 -10.57 -7.00 11.05
N GLY A 48 -10.85 -7.64 12.19
CA GLY A 48 -9.91 -8.62 12.78
C GLY A 48 -10.03 -10.00 12.13
N CYS A 49 -11.21 -10.64 12.24
CA CYS A 49 -11.39 -12.02 11.77
C CYS A 49 -11.99 -12.15 10.36
N GLY A 50 -12.38 -11.05 9.71
CA GLY A 50 -12.98 -11.08 8.38
C GLY A 50 -14.40 -11.67 8.29
N ARG A 51 -15.04 -11.98 9.43
CA ARG A 51 -16.39 -12.55 9.47
C ARG A 51 -17.46 -11.47 9.56
N LYS A 52 -18.64 -11.72 8.98
CA LYS A 52 -19.81 -10.85 9.14
C LYS A 52 -20.30 -10.90 10.59
N ARG A 53 -20.51 -9.74 11.20
CA ARG A 53 -20.94 -9.62 12.60
C ARG A 53 -22.08 -8.62 12.73
N PRO A 54 -22.86 -8.66 13.83
CA PRO A 54 -23.84 -7.61 14.11
C PRO A 54 -23.14 -6.26 14.30
N GLY A 55 -23.83 -5.20 13.88
CA GLY A 55 -23.40 -3.83 14.15
C GLY A 55 -23.57 -3.51 15.62
N TYR A 56 -22.61 -2.78 16.18
CA TYR A 56 -22.65 -2.27 17.56
C TYR A 56 -23.09 -0.80 17.56
N ASP A 57 -22.28 0.08 16.96
CA ASP A 57 -22.57 1.50 16.80
C ASP A 57 -21.79 2.08 15.59
N ARG A 58 -21.63 3.40 15.54
CA ARG A 58 -20.87 4.09 14.49
C ARG A 58 -19.75 4.92 15.08
N SER A 59 -18.59 4.88 14.44
CA SER A 59 -17.46 5.76 14.71
C SER A 59 -17.73 7.17 14.14
N PRO A 60 -16.98 8.20 14.56
CA PRO A 60 -16.99 9.49 13.88
C PRO A 60 -16.69 9.35 12.40
N GLU A 61 -17.26 10.28 11.61
CA GLU A 61 -17.01 10.38 10.18
C GLU A 61 -15.52 10.54 9.88
N ARG A 62 -15.06 9.92 8.80
CA ARG A 62 -13.67 9.96 8.35
C ARG A 62 -13.60 10.31 6.88
N LEU A 63 -12.54 11.06 6.53
CA LEU A 63 -12.14 11.33 5.16
C LEU A 63 -10.96 10.42 4.80
N PHE A 64 -11.05 9.83 3.60
CA PHE A 64 -10.01 8.98 3.02
C PHE A 64 -9.59 9.57 1.69
N GLU A 65 -8.34 9.99 1.58
CA GLU A 65 -7.82 10.61 0.37
C GLU A 65 -7.75 9.59 -0.78
N PHE A 66 -8.30 9.96 -1.92
CA PHE A 66 -8.35 9.15 -3.12
C PHE A 66 -7.51 9.80 -4.23
N ILE A 67 -7.31 9.09 -5.34
CA ILE A 67 -6.59 9.59 -6.51
C ILE A 67 -7.19 10.93 -6.95
N PRO A 68 -6.38 11.99 -7.12
CA PRO A 68 -6.87 13.28 -7.61
C PRO A 68 -7.53 13.17 -8.99
N MET A 69 -8.60 13.91 -9.21
CA MET A 69 -9.32 13.96 -10.49
C MET A 69 -9.35 15.39 -11.02
N TRP A 70 -8.90 15.59 -12.25
CA TRP A 70 -8.94 16.91 -12.94
C TRP A 70 -8.36 18.05 -12.09
N GLY A 71 -7.25 17.82 -11.41
CA GLY A 71 -6.61 18.80 -10.55
C GLY A 71 -7.29 19.04 -9.20
N HIS A 72 -8.37 18.34 -8.88
CA HIS A 72 -9.06 18.41 -7.60
C HIS A 72 -8.56 17.29 -6.68
N LYS A 73 -8.36 17.59 -5.40
CA LYS A 73 -8.25 16.54 -4.38
C LYS A 73 -9.58 15.82 -4.25
N VAL A 74 -9.54 14.51 -4.03
CA VAL A 74 -10.74 13.70 -3.88
C VAL A 74 -10.69 12.97 -2.54
N PHE A 75 -11.75 13.08 -1.77
CA PHE A 75 -11.89 12.35 -0.50
C PHE A 75 -13.13 11.48 -0.52
N PHE A 76 -12.98 10.23 -0.09
CA PHE A 76 -14.11 9.39 0.29
C PHE A 76 -14.51 9.72 1.72
N ARG A 77 -15.74 10.15 1.91
CA ARG A 77 -16.34 10.48 3.20
C ARG A 77 -17.20 9.34 3.67
N TYR A 78 -16.88 8.78 4.83
CA TYR A 78 -17.58 7.62 5.36
C TYR A 78 -17.67 7.66 6.89
N THR A 79 -18.80 7.22 7.43
CA THR A 79 -19.04 6.99 8.86
C THR A 79 -18.94 5.49 9.17
N PRO A 80 -17.75 5.00 9.62
CA PRO A 80 -17.54 3.58 9.81
C PRO A 80 -18.45 2.98 10.89
N ARG A 81 -18.97 1.78 10.63
CA ARG A 81 -19.70 0.99 11.62
C ARG A 81 -18.70 0.28 12.53
N ARG A 82 -19.02 0.14 13.82
CA ARG A 82 -18.32 -0.81 14.69
C ARG A 82 -19.14 -2.08 14.79
N VAL A 83 -18.45 -3.19 14.99
CA VAL A 83 -19.04 -4.53 15.11
C VAL A 83 -18.70 -5.10 16.47
N GLU A 84 -19.63 -5.81 17.05
CA GLU A 84 -19.40 -6.66 18.20
C GLU A 84 -18.99 -8.05 17.71
N CYS A 85 -17.73 -8.41 17.96
CA CYS A 85 -17.18 -9.68 17.53
C CYS A 85 -16.80 -10.53 18.74
N PRO A 86 -17.35 -11.74 18.91
CA PRO A 86 -17.01 -12.63 20.03
C PRO A 86 -15.52 -12.96 20.10
N ASP A 87 -14.86 -13.07 18.94
CA ASP A 87 -13.45 -13.47 18.86
C ASP A 87 -12.50 -12.28 18.99
N CYS A 88 -12.90 -11.06 18.58
CA CYS A 88 -12.03 -9.90 18.44
C CYS A 88 -12.40 -8.70 19.31
N GLY A 89 -13.53 -8.77 20.03
CA GLY A 89 -14.11 -7.64 20.75
C GLY A 89 -14.73 -6.59 19.82
N ILE A 90 -14.94 -5.38 20.33
CA ILE A 90 -15.50 -4.28 19.53
C ILE A 90 -14.43 -3.77 18.54
N ARG A 91 -14.72 -3.87 17.25
CA ARG A 91 -13.82 -3.47 16.15
C ARG A 91 -14.55 -2.63 15.12
N VAL A 92 -13.81 -1.77 14.43
CA VAL A 92 -14.32 -1.09 13.23
C VAL A 92 -14.51 -2.13 12.13
N GLU A 93 -15.52 -1.97 11.29
CA GLU A 93 -15.72 -2.84 10.13
C GLU A 93 -14.57 -2.75 9.13
N ARG A 94 -14.41 -3.82 8.35
CA ARG A 94 -13.45 -3.84 7.25
C ARG A 94 -13.96 -2.96 6.11
N MET A 95 -13.23 -1.92 5.80
CA MET A 95 -13.48 -1.02 4.67
C MET A 95 -12.62 -1.45 3.48
N PRO A 96 -13.19 -1.73 2.30
CA PRO A 96 -12.44 -2.29 1.17
C PRO A 96 -11.50 -1.31 0.47
N TRP A 97 -11.57 -0.03 0.79
CA TRP A 97 -10.71 1.01 0.19
C TRP A 97 -9.52 1.41 1.05
N VAL A 98 -9.40 0.88 2.27
CA VAL A 98 -8.31 1.21 3.19
C VAL A 98 -7.96 0.04 4.08
N THR A 99 -6.68 -0.15 4.38
CA THR A 99 -6.19 -1.13 5.34
C THR A 99 -5.70 -0.43 6.61
N GLY A 100 -6.05 -0.98 7.77
CA GLY A 100 -5.60 -0.47 9.06
C GLY A 100 -6.18 0.91 9.41
N LYS A 101 -5.35 1.79 9.99
CA LYS A 101 -5.73 3.12 10.45
C LYS A 101 -5.43 4.24 9.46
N HIS A 102 -4.96 3.91 8.26
CA HIS A 102 -4.58 4.88 7.26
C HIS A 102 -5.77 5.73 6.79
N ARG A 103 -5.46 6.96 6.36
CA ARG A 103 -6.43 7.87 5.72
C ARG A 103 -6.27 7.95 4.22
N LEU A 104 -5.25 7.28 3.69
CA LEU A 104 -5.01 7.16 2.26
C LEU A 104 -5.68 5.88 1.75
N THR A 105 -6.41 5.98 0.64
CA THR A 105 -7.00 4.78 0.03
C THR A 105 -5.92 3.89 -0.58
N GLU A 106 -6.18 2.58 -0.65
CA GLU A 106 -5.29 1.62 -1.30
C GLU A 106 -4.95 2.03 -2.73
N ALA A 107 -5.98 2.43 -3.49
CA ALA A 107 -5.80 2.87 -4.87
C ALA A 107 -4.84 4.06 -4.99
N TYR A 108 -4.94 5.03 -4.07
CA TYR A 108 -4.07 6.20 -4.09
C TYR A 108 -2.65 5.85 -3.62
N ALA A 109 -2.51 4.98 -2.63
CA ALA A 109 -1.20 4.50 -2.19
C ALA A 109 -0.44 3.80 -3.33
N TRP A 110 -1.09 2.90 -4.07
CA TRP A 110 -0.49 2.26 -5.25
C TRP A 110 -0.15 3.27 -6.35
N PHE A 111 -1.02 4.25 -6.59
CA PHE A 111 -0.78 5.33 -7.54
C PHE A 111 0.47 6.14 -7.19
N LEU A 112 0.63 6.58 -5.93
CA LEU A 112 1.80 7.32 -5.47
C LEU A 112 3.07 6.47 -5.55
N ALA A 113 3.02 5.20 -5.18
CA ALA A 113 4.15 4.29 -5.28
C ALA A 113 4.61 4.06 -6.73
N ASP A 114 3.68 4.05 -7.69
CA ASP A 114 4.03 3.92 -9.10
C ASP A 114 4.73 5.17 -9.66
N TRP A 115 4.28 6.36 -9.27
CA TRP A 115 4.95 7.61 -9.62
C TRP A 115 6.31 7.76 -8.95
N ALA A 116 6.49 7.26 -7.74
CA ALA A 116 7.76 7.27 -7.02
C ALA A 116 8.86 6.39 -7.67
N LYS A 117 8.53 5.59 -8.68
CA LYS A 117 9.52 4.91 -9.54
C LYS A 117 10.17 5.84 -10.57
N ARG A 118 9.56 6.99 -10.86
CA ARG A 118 9.97 7.91 -11.93
C ARG A 118 10.40 9.27 -11.42
N LEU A 119 9.85 9.71 -10.30
CA LEU A 119 10.09 11.01 -9.68
C LEU A 119 10.61 10.81 -8.26
N SER A 120 11.31 11.81 -7.74
CA SER A 120 11.65 11.82 -6.31
C SER A 120 10.39 11.93 -5.46
N TRP A 121 10.43 11.45 -4.23
CA TRP A 121 9.27 11.49 -3.33
C TRP A 121 8.77 12.92 -3.05
N LYS A 122 9.68 13.90 -3.06
CA LYS A 122 9.33 15.31 -2.93
C LYS A 122 8.54 15.79 -4.15
N GLU A 123 9.02 15.51 -5.35
CA GLU A 123 8.32 15.88 -6.59
C GLU A 123 6.94 15.20 -6.69
N VAL A 124 6.83 13.93 -6.28
CA VAL A 124 5.52 13.23 -6.21
C VAL A 124 4.58 13.93 -5.24
N ALA A 125 5.08 14.30 -4.04
CA ALA A 125 4.27 14.99 -3.05
C ALA A 125 3.79 16.37 -3.56
N GLU A 126 4.65 17.11 -4.22
CA GLU A 126 4.32 18.42 -4.83
C GLU A 126 3.33 18.27 -6.00
N ALA A 127 3.59 17.35 -6.94
CA ALA A 127 2.75 17.15 -8.11
C ALA A 127 1.32 16.76 -7.76
N PHE A 128 1.12 15.92 -6.75
CA PHE A 128 -0.20 15.46 -6.31
C PHE A 128 -0.72 16.20 -5.07
N ARG A 129 -0.03 17.26 -4.64
CA ARG A 129 -0.42 18.11 -3.48
C ARG A 129 -0.71 17.29 -2.23
N THR A 130 0.09 16.24 -2.00
CA THR A 130 0.04 15.39 -0.82
C THR A 130 1.28 15.59 0.05
N THR A 131 1.44 14.80 1.11
CA THR A 131 2.60 14.92 2.00
C THR A 131 3.69 13.93 1.60
N TRP A 132 4.94 14.27 1.94
CA TRP A 132 6.07 13.35 1.78
C TRP A 132 5.85 12.02 2.53
N ASP A 133 5.27 12.09 3.74
CA ASP A 133 4.93 10.91 4.54
C ASP A 133 3.94 9.97 3.83
N HIS A 134 2.96 10.53 3.12
CA HIS A 134 2.02 9.72 2.31
C HIS A 134 2.75 8.98 1.19
N VAL A 135 3.70 9.63 0.53
CA VAL A 135 4.51 8.99 -0.52
C VAL A 135 5.40 7.91 0.09
N PHE A 136 6.10 8.23 1.18
CA PHE A 136 6.94 7.27 1.91
C PHE A 136 6.16 6.02 2.32
N CYS A 137 5.06 6.18 3.05
CA CYS A 137 4.22 5.06 3.49
C CYS A 137 3.65 4.25 2.31
N SER A 138 3.38 4.91 1.17
CA SER A 138 2.91 4.24 -0.04
C SER A 138 4.00 3.37 -0.66
N VAL A 139 5.22 3.88 -0.75
CA VAL A 139 6.38 3.13 -1.25
C VAL A 139 6.73 1.98 -0.30
N GLU A 140 6.79 2.23 1.01
CA GLU A 140 7.04 1.20 2.02
C GLU A 140 6.04 0.03 1.90
N ARG A 141 4.75 0.35 1.75
CA ARG A 141 3.69 -0.65 1.54
C ARG A 141 3.91 -1.44 0.25
N ALA A 142 4.23 -0.77 -0.86
CA ALA A 142 4.46 -1.42 -2.15
C ALA A 142 5.69 -2.35 -2.08
N VAL A 143 6.76 -1.92 -1.43
CA VAL A 143 7.97 -2.72 -1.21
C VAL A 143 7.67 -3.92 -0.32
N THR A 144 6.95 -3.73 0.78
CA THR A 144 6.58 -4.82 1.70
C THR A 144 5.74 -5.87 0.96
N TRP A 145 4.70 -5.43 0.25
CA TRP A 145 3.87 -6.33 -0.56
C TRP A 145 4.70 -7.06 -1.62
N GLY A 146 5.57 -6.36 -2.34
CA GLY A 146 6.44 -6.96 -3.34
C GLY A 146 7.38 -8.02 -2.76
N ARG A 147 7.90 -7.81 -1.56
CA ARG A 147 8.75 -8.78 -0.86
C ARG A 147 7.98 -10.03 -0.41
N GLU A 148 6.74 -9.87 0.04
CA GLU A 148 5.87 -10.98 0.45
C GLU A 148 5.40 -11.83 -0.73
N HIS A 149 5.26 -11.22 -1.92
CA HIS A 149 4.72 -11.86 -3.12
C HIS A 149 5.77 -12.13 -4.20
N GLN A 150 7.07 -11.96 -3.89
CA GLN A 150 8.10 -12.22 -4.88
C GLN A 150 8.25 -13.72 -5.15
N ASP A 151 8.21 -14.08 -6.42
CA ASP A 151 8.57 -15.42 -6.87
C ASP A 151 10.10 -15.56 -6.91
N LEU A 152 10.63 -16.50 -6.14
CA LEU A 152 12.05 -16.84 -6.07
C LEU A 152 12.39 -18.11 -6.86
N SER A 153 11.46 -18.63 -7.65
CA SER A 153 11.71 -19.76 -8.53
C SER A 153 12.48 -19.35 -9.79
N GLY A 154 13.21 -20.26 -10.37
CA GLY A 154 13.88 -20.06 -11.65
C GLY A 154 15.01 -19.03 -11.68
N ILE A 155 15.53 -18.58 -10.55
CA ILE A 155 16.69 -17.71 -10.47
C ILE A 155 17.93 -18.52 -10.82
N LYS A 156 18.66 -18.13 -11.87
CA LYS A 156 19.87 -18.81 -12.36
C LYS A 156 21.16 -18.09 -12.00
N ALA A 157 21.09 -16.76 -11.85
CA ALA A 157 22.28 -15.96 -11.56
C ALA A 157 21.99 -14.88 -10.55
N ILE A 158 22.87 -14.75 -9.55
CA ILE A 158 22.84 -13.71 -8.53
C ILE A 158 24.16 -12.96 -8.48
N GLY A 159 24.07 -11.66 -8.26
CA GLY A 159 25.21 -10.77 -8.03
C GLY A 159 25.17 -10.22 -6.61
N VAL A 160 26.34 -10.04 -6.00
CA VAL A 160 26.48 -9.46 -4.68
C VAL A 160 27.33 -8.20 -4.77
N VAL A 161 26.83 -7.11 -4.19
CA VAL A 161 27.51 -5.81 -4.16
C VAL A 161 27.45 -5.25 -2.73
N ASP A 162 28.56 -4.72 -2.27
CA ASP A 162 28.61 -3.97 -1.03
C ASP A 162 28.66 -2.47 -1.32
N ILE A 163 27.78 -1.71 -0.71
CA ILE A 163 27.72 -0.26 -0.82
C ILE A 163 27.96 0.40 0.54
N ALA A 164 28.78 1.48 0.56
CA ALA A 164 28.87 2.34 1.72
C ALA A 164 27.67 3.32 1.69
N TRP A 165 26.80 3.26 2.69
CA TRP A 165 25.59 4.11 2.71
C TRP A 165 25.72 5.29 3.69
N GLU A 166 26.72 5.24 4.57
CA GLU A 166 27.02 6.32 5.52
C GLU A 166 28.52 6.40 5.80
N ARG A 167 28.99 7.57 6.21
CA ARG A 167 30.37 7.76 6.68
C ARG A 167 30.64 6.90 7.93
N GLY A 168 31.88 6.39 8.09
CA GLY A 168 32.25 5.58 9.25
C GLY A 168 32.13 4.05 9.02
N HIS A 169 32.44 3.58 7.83
CA HIS A 169 32.46 2.14 7.47
C HIS A 169 31.12 1.41 7.64
N ARG A 170 30.01 2.13 7.42
CA ARG A 170 28.68 1.52 7.40
C ARG A 170 28.35 1.01 6.00
N TYR A 171 28.27 -0.30 5.87
CA TYR A 171 28.03 -0.97 4.59
C TYR A 171 26.70 -1.69 4.57
N LEU A 172 26.09 -1.73 3.39
CA LEU A 172 25.00 -2.64 3.06
C LEU A 172 25.48 -3.64 2.03
N THR A 173 25.16 -4.91 2.24
CA THR A 173 25.33 -5.97 1.27
C THR A 173 24.02 -6.13 0.49
N LEU A 174 24.06 -5.92 -0.80
CA LEU A 174 22.91 -6.05 -1.68
C LEU A 174 23.06 -7.31 -2.52
N VAL A 175 21.99 -8.09 -2.61
CA VAL A 175 21.95 -9.27 -3.47
C VAL A 175 20.90 -9.05 -4.55
N TYR A 176 21.32 -9.19 -5.81
CA TYR A 176 20.48 -9.00 -6.99
C TYR A 176 20.31 -10.31 -7.76
N GLN A 177 19.13 -10.49 -8.33
CA GLN A 177 18.98 -11.37 -9.48
C GLN A 177 19.53 -10.66 -10.70
N ILE A 178 20.39 -11.35 -11.48
CA ILE A 178 21.05 -10.76 -12.65
C ILE A 178 20.83 -11.59 -13.93
N ASP A 179 19.74 -12.33 -13.97
CA ASP A 179 19.34 -13.06 -15.17
C ASP A 179 19.09 -12.11 -16.35
N SER A 180 19.28 -12.59 -17.58
CA SER A 180 19.12 -11.77 -18.78
C SER A 180 17.74 -11.13 -18.93
N HIS A 181 16.70 -11.83 -18.46
CA HIS A 181 15.30 -11.41 -18.54
C HIS A 181 14.79 -10.70 -17.27
N CYS A 182 15.53 -10.77 -16.16
CA CYS A 182 15.10 -10.19 -14.88
C CYS A 182 16.28 -9.66 -14.08
N LYS A 183 16.26 -8.36 -13.79
CA LYS A 183 17.24 -7.70 -12.92
C LYS A 183 16.48 -7.03 -11.78
N ARG A 184 16.62 -7.58 -10.59
CA ARG A 184 15.92 -7.04 -9.39
C ARG A 184 16.71 -7.26 -8.12
N LEU A 185 16.50 -6.38 -7.14
CA LEU A 185 17.03 -6.55 -5.80
C LEU A 185 16.26 -7.69 -5.10
N LEU A 186 16.98 -8.68 -4.61
CA LEU A 186 16.41 -9.80 -3.88
C LEU A 186 16.46 -9.58 -2.37
N TRP A 187 17.58 -9.05 -1.88
CA TRP A 187 17.83 -8.98 -0.45
C TRP A 187 18.81 -7.86 -0.10
N VAL A 188 18.65 -7.32 1.12
CA VAL A 188 19.55 -6.31 1.70
C VAL A 188 19.96 -6.76 3.08
N GLY A 189 21.25 -6.72 3.34
CA GLY A 189 21.81 -7.00 4.67
C GLY A 189 22.66 -5.87 5.18
N GLU A 190 22.62 -5.63 6.47
CA GLU A 190 23.52 -4.69 7.13
C GLU A 190 24.89 -5.33 7.32
N LYS A 191 25.94 -4.51 7.16
CA LYS A 191 27.35 -4.87 7.28
C LYS A 191 27.89 -5.72 6.12
N ARG A 192 29.18 -5.52 5.84
CA ARG A 192 29.97 -6.27 4.88
C ARG A 192 30.70 -7.43 5.58
N THR A 193 29.99 -8.52 5.87
CA THR A 193 30.58 -9.66 6.58
C THR A 193 30.10 -10.98 5.99
N ILE A 194 30.92 -12.03 6.19
CA ILE A 194 30.53 -13.41 5.84
C ILE A 194 29.22 -13.81 6.51
N LYS A 195 29.00 -13.38 7.77
CA LYS A 195 27.75 -13.64 8.49
C LYS A 195 26.54 -13.04 7.79
N THR A 196 26.70 -11.88 7.15
CA THR A 196 25.63 -11.20 6.40
C THR A 196 25.23 -12.03 5.18
N ILE A 197 26.17 -12.49 4.40
CA ILE A 197 25.94 -13.37 3.24
C ILE A 197 25.32 -14.71 3.67
N LEU A 198 25.78 -15.30 4.76
CA LEU A 198 25.20 -16.55 5.26
C LEU A 198 23.73 -16.40 5.70
N ARG A 199 23.30 -15.20 6.16
CA ARG A 199 21.89 -14.91 6.43
C ARG A 199 21.06 -14.91 5.13
N PHE A 200 21.60 -14.34 4.05
CA PHE A 200 20.95 -14.40 2.73
C PHE A 200 20.74 -15.86 2.31
N PHE A 201 21.77 -16.71 2.34
CA PHE A 201 21.64 -18.10 1.90
C PHE A 201 20.67 -18.93 2.74
N ARG A 202 20.61 -18.68 4.06
CA ARG A 202 19.58 -19.31 4.91
C ARG A 202 18.16 -18.90 4.50
N TRP A 203 17.97 -17.62 4.18
CA TRP A 203 16.69 -17.11 3.73
C TRP A 203 16.34 -17.60 2.32
N PHE A 204 17.30 -17.66 1.41
CA PHE A 204 17.10 -18.05 0.01
C PHE A 204 16.83 -19.56 -0.13
N GLY A 205 17.40 -20.38 0.74
CA GLY A 205 17.25 -21.84 0.77
C GLY A 205 18.35 -22.60 0.03
N LYS A 206 18.69 -23.79 0.54
CA LYS A 206 19.78 -24.62 0.02
C LYS A 206 19.59 -25.02 -1.44
N ASP A 207 18.41 -25.52 -1.79
CA ASP A 207 18.11 -26.04 -3.13
C ASP A 207 18.24 -24.98 -4.21
N LYS A 208 17.79 -23.76 -3.91
CA LYS A 208 17.89 -22.59 -4.82
C LYS A 208 19.35 -22.11 -4.93
N SER A 209 20.10 -22.16 -3.84
CA SER A 209 21.49 -21.73 -3.81
C SER A 209 22.39 -22.59 -4.69
N GLN A 210 22.12 -23.90 -4.76
CA GLN A 210 22.90 -24.84 -5.60
C GLN A 210 22.62 -24.66 -7.11
N ALA A 211 21.47 -24.13 -7.48
CA ALA A 211 21.07 -23.91 -8.86
C ALA A 211 21.54 -22.57 -9.44
N CYS A 212 22.15 -21.69 -8.61
CA CYS A 212 22.52 -20.34 -9.01
C CYS A 212 24.02 -20.19 -9.26
N VAL A 213 24.38 -19.47 -10.32
CA VAL A 213 25.75 -18.98 -10.58
C VAL A 213 25.95 -17.66 -9.84
N PHE A 214 27.07 -17.52 -9.14
CA PHE A 214 27.48 -16.28 -8.45
C PHE A 214 28.39 -15.45 -9.34
N ARG A 215 28.12 -14.15 -9.45
CA ARG A 215 28.96 -13.15 -10.11
C ARG A 215 29.13 -11.92 -9.24
#